data_c394877bb5cd957a9f1b4555b0da2a1e
#
_entry.id   c394877bb5cd957a9f1b4555b0da2a1e
#
_cell.length_a   1.000
_cell.length_b   1.000
_cell.length_c   1.000
_cell.angle_alpha   90.00
_cell.angle_beta   90.00
_cell.angle_gamma   90.00
#
_symmetry.space_group_name_H-M   'P 1'
#
loop_
_entity.id
_entity.type
_entity.pdbx_description
1 polymer ?
#
loop_
_entity_poly.entity_id
_entity_poly.type
_entity_poly.pdbx_seq_one_letter_code
_entity_poly.pdbx_strand_id
1 'polypeptide(L)'
;MTNARTEFWSKVASRYDRVVDLQFGGKTRQLVRARLGREGRLGSVAELGCGTGYFTGALAARSDHVVATDASPAMVELASERILEPNVTFRVEDCQRTSFPDGAFDTVFLGLVLHFTDPEEALAEMHRVLKPGGLLIVVNLDPKALAGFDRLRARVRVLYEGICGYRTKPPKGLIRRVLSGHELCDLLVQSGFEVLEMDVIRDPSRSSNIPVEYVRAARPVQH
;
A
#
# COMPACT_ATOMS: atom_id res chain seq x y z
N MET A 1 10.29 -7.26 -8.92
CA MET A 1 11.19 -6.12 -8.53
C MET A 1 12.64 -6.37 -8.96
N THR A 2 13.47 -5.30 -9.11
CA THR A 2 14.92 -5.49 -9.32
C THR A 2 15.61 -5.82 -8.01
N ASN A 3 16.68 -6.63 -8.05
CA ASN A 3 17.46 -7.06 -6.87
C ASN A 3 17.88 -5.86 -5.96
N ALA A 4 18.30 -4.73 -6.58
CA ALA A 4 18.70 -3.53 -5.86
C ALA A 4 17.58 -2.87 -5.02
N ARG A 5 16.32 -3.00 -5.43
CA ARG A 5 15.17 -2.48 -4.66
C ARG A 5 14.85 -3.36 -3.46
N THR A 6 14.83 -4.68 -3.68
CA THR A 6 14.63 -5.66 -2.60
C THR A 6 15.71 -5.51 -1.53
N GLU A 7 16.98 -5.38 -1.95
CA GLU A 7 18.11 -5.17 -1.05
C GLU A 7 18.00 -3.84 -0.27
N PHE A 8 17.54 -2.76 -0.92
CA PHE A 8 17.30 -1.48 -0.25
C PHE A 8 16.26 -1.64 0.86
N TRP A 9 15.11 -2.23 0.57
CA TRP A 9 14.04 -2.43 1.55
C TRP A 9 14.48 -3.32 2.71
N SER A 10 15.25 -4.37 2.44
CA SER A 10 15.82 -5.22 3.48
C SER A 10 16.77 -4.45 4.42
N LYS A 11 17.59 -3.54 3.88
CA LYS A 11 18.51 -2.72 4.69
C LYS A 11 17.79 -1.67 5.55
N VAL A 12 16.63 -1.21 5.16
CA VAL A 12 15.91 -0.14 5.88
C VAL A 12 14.79 -0.66 6.77
N ALA A 13 14.46 -1.94 6.70
CA ALA A 13 13.32 -2.55 7.36
C ALA A 13 13.20 -2.18 8.86
N SER A 14 14.28 -2.29 9.63
CA SER A 14 14.29 -1.97 11.07
C SER A 14 13.99 -0.50 11.42
N ARG A 15 14.08 0.41 10.44
CA ARG A 15 13.84 1.85 10.62
C ARG A 15 12.64 2.36 9.86
N TYR A 16 12.03 1.48 9.06
CA TYR A 16 10.99 1.84 8.10
C TYR A 16 9.85 2.62 8.73
N ASP A 17 9.21 2.07 9.76
CA ASP A 17 8.06 2.72 10.40
C ASP A 17 8.38 4.11 10.92
N ARG A 18 9.53 4.27 11.60
CA ARG A 18 9.95 5.56 12.14
C ARG A 18 10.11 6.60 11.03
N VAL A 19 10.73 6.23 9.91
CA VAL A 19 10.95 7.15 8.80
C VAL A 19 9.63 7.49 8.10
N VAL A 20 8.78 6.51 7.88
CA VAL A 20 7.45 6.72 7.27
C VAL A 20 6.58 7.62 8.15
N ASP A 21 6.58 7.43 9.47
CA ASP A 21 5.82 8.28 10.40
C ASP A 21 6.35 9.72 10.43
N LEU A 22 7.65 9.91 10.27
CA LEU A 22 8.24 11.25 10.15
C LEU A 22 7.88 11.90 8.80
N GLN A 23 7.90 11.14 7.71
CA GLN A 23 7.65 11.65 6.35
C GLN A 23 6.17 11.99 6.10
N PHE A 24 5.27 11.12 6.51
CA PHE A 24 3.84 11.22 6.17
C PHE A 24 2.95 11.57 7.35
N GLY A 25 3.50 11.51 8.57
CA GLY A 25 2.76 11.69 9.81
C GLY A 25 2.10 10.39 10.27
N GLY A 26 2.50 9.88 11.44
CA GLY A 26 1.96 8.63 12.00
C GLY A 26 0.43 8.65 12.17
N LYS A 27 -0.16 9.84 12.36
CA LYS A 27 -1.62 10.00 12.48
C LYS A 27 -2.36 9.67 11.19
N THR A 28 -1.81 9.99 10.01
CA THR A 28 -2.42 9.61 8.73
C THR A 28 -2.55 8.11 8.61
N ARG A 29 -1.50 7.34 8.92
CA ARG A 29 -1.56 5.87 8.92
C ARG A 29 -2.54 5.31 9.95
N GLN A 30 -2.64 5.94 11.13
CA GLN A 30 -3.65 5.56 12.15
C GLN A 30 -5.08 5.79 11.65
N LEU A 31 -5.34 6.88 10.93
CA LEU A 31 -6.64 7.15 10.33
C LEU A 31 -6.99 6.13 9.24
N VAL A 32 -6.02 5.72 8.43
CA VAL A 32 -6.21 4.62 7.46
C VAL A 32 -6.55 3.31 8.17
N ARG A 33 -5.82 2.96 9.25
CA ARG A 33 -6.17 1.76 10.06
C ARG A 33 -7.58 1.84 10.63
N ALA A 34 -7.98 3.01 11.12
CA ALA A 34 -9.34 3.21 11.63
C ALA A 34 -10.39 3.08 10.52
N ARG A 35 -10.09 3.53 9.30
CA ARG A 35 -10.97 3.36 8.12
C ARG A 35 -11.10 1.88 7.74
N LEU A 36 -9.96 1.14 7.69
CA LEU A 36 -9.96 -0.32 7.48
C LEU A 36 -10.80 -1.06 8.53
N GLY A 37 -10.70 -0.65 9.80
CA GLY A 37 -11.50 -1.22 10.88
C GLY A 37 -13.02 -1.04 10.73
N ARG A 38 -13.47 -0.19 9.82
CA ARG A 38 -14.90 0.04 9.48
C ARG A 38 -15.38 -0.76 8.28
N GLU A 39 -14.46 -1.45 7.57
CA GLU A 39 -14.86 -2.34 6.49
C GLU A 39 -15.76 -3.47 7.00
N GLY A 40 -16.61 -3.98 6.14
CA GLY A 40 -17.36 -5.21 6.37
C GLY A 40 -16.44 -6.43 6.43
N ARG A 41 -16.99 -7.61 6.29
CA ARG A 41 -16.21 -8.85 6.15
C ARG A 41 -15.46 -8.85 4.82
N LEU A 42 -14.14 -9.05 4.88
CA LEU A 42 -13.26 -9.01 3.72
C LEU A 42 -12.99 -10.39 3.09
N GLY A 43 -13.42 -11.49 3.76
CA GLY A 43 -13.19 -12.86 3.28
C GLY A 43 -11.72 -13.27 3.31
N SER A 44 -11.26 -13.92 2.25
CA SER A 44 -9.85 -14.24 2.03
C SER A 44 -9.13 -13.03 1.42
N VAL A 45 -8.11 -12.53 2.10
CA VAL A 45 -7.42 -11.28 1.74
C VAL A 45 -5.98 -11.55 1.30
N ALA A 46 -5.55 -10.94 0.19
CA ALA A 46 -4.15 -10.74 -0.13
C ALA A 46 -3.75 -9.30 0.23
N GLU A 47 -2.81 -9.14 1.16
CA GLU A 47 -2.13 -7.87 1.40
C GLU A 47 -0.83 -7.86 0.60
N LEU A 48 -0.76 -7.00 -0.42
CA LEU A 48 0.40 -6.90 -1.31
C LEU A 48 1.28 -5.72 -0.90
N GLY A 49 2.53 -6.00 -0.50
CA GLY A 49 3.45 -5.02 0.05
C GLY A 49 3.13 -4.67 1.51
N CYS A 50 3.04 -5.67 2.38
CA CYS A 50 2.71 -5.49 3.80
C CYS A 50 3.75 -4.71 4.60
N GLY A 51 4.99 -4.59 4.07
CA GLY A 51 6.11 -3.97 4.77
C GLY A 51 6.33 -4.62 6.13
N THR A 52 6.31 -3.83 7.19
CA THR A 52 6.49 -4.28 8.58
C THR A 52 5.18 -4.74 9.26
N GLY A 53 4.11 -4.97 8.50
CA GLY A 53 2.83 -5.45 9.01
C GLY A 53 1.91 -4.37 9.61
N TYR A 54 2.12 -3.09 9.28
CA TYR A 54 1.40 -1.99 9.94
C TYR A 54 -0.13 -2.06 9.76
N PHE A 55 -0.62 -2.51 8.60
CA PHE A 55 -2.05 -2.65 8.31
C PHE A 55 -2.57 -4.07 8.53
N THR A 56 -1.69 -5.06 8.55
CA THR A 56 -2.02 -6.50 8.57
C THR A 56 -2.98 -6.89 9.71
N GLY A 57 -2.72 -6.42 10.94
CA GLY A 57 -3.62 -6.74 12.06
C GLY A 57 -5.02 -6.12 11.92
N ALA A 58 -5.15 -4.95 11.27
CA ALA A 58 -6.47 -4.36 10.99
C ALA A 58 -7.23 -5.14 9.91
N LEU A 59 -6.53 -5.68 8.92
CA LEU A 59 -7.09 -6.58 7.91
C LEU A 59 -7.50 -7.90 8.55
N ALA A 60 -6.64 -8.51 9.37
CA ALA A 60 -6.91 -9.78 10.05
C ALA A 60 -8.19 -9.74 10.89
N ALA A 61 -8.45 -8.62 11.57
CA ALA A 61 -9.66 -8.44 12.37
C ALA A 61 -10.97 -8.41 11.55
N ARG A 62 -10.89 -8.30 10.22
CA ARG A 62 -12.05 -8.23 9.29
C ARG A 62 -12.09 -9.37 8.30
N SER A 63 -11.13 -10.28 8.34
CA SER A 63 -10.91 -11.32 7.35
C SER A 63 -10.99 -12.71 7.94
N ASP A 64 -11.37 -13.66 7.11
CA ASP A 64 -11.30 -15.09 7.47
C ASP A 64 -9.83 -15.54 7.48
N HIS A 65 -9.07 -15.08 6.50
CA HIS A 65 -7.65 -15.34 6.33
C HIS A 65 -6.96 -14.19 5.60
N VAL A 66 -5.75 -13.86 6.02
CA VAL A 66 -4.88 -12.88 5.35
C VAL A 66 -3.59 -13.55 4.90
N VAL A 67 -3.27 -13.42 3.62
CA VAL A 67 -1.94 -13.70 3.09
C VAL A 67 -1.22 -12.37 2.91
N ALA A 68 -0.35 -12.04 3.86
CA ALA A 68 0.43 -10.80 3.84
C ALA A 68 1.75 -11.03 3.10
N THR A 69 2.05 -10.20 2.10
CA THR A 69 3.22 -10.38 1.24
C THR A 69 4.05 -9.12 1.11
N ASP A 70 5.35 -9.29 0.96
CA ASP A 70 6.28 -8.23 0.57
C ASP A 70 7.40 -8.82 -0.29
N ALA A 71 7.97 -8.03 -1.18
CA ALA A 71 9.08 -8.46 -2.01
C ALA A 71 10.42 -8.55 -1.24
N SER A 72 10.49 -7.93 -0.05
CA SER A 72 11.65 -7.95 0.84
C SER A 72 11.52 -9.04 1.90
N PRO A 73 12.39 -10.08 1.92
CA PRO A 73 12.37 -11.10 2.97
C PRO A 73 12.49 -10.51 4.38
N ALA A 74 13.30 -9.47 4.57
CA ALA A 74 13.47 -8.83 5.88
C ALA A 74 12.23 -8.05 6.35
N MET A 75 11.40 -7.54 5.41
CA MET A 75 10.10 -6.96 5.77
C MET A 75 9.14 -8.04 6.23
N VAL A 76 9.07 -9.16 5.48
CA VAL A 76 8.24 -10.32 5.82
C VAL A 76 8.61 -10.90 7.19
N GLU A 77 9.90 -11.05 7.48
CA GLU A 77 10.42 -11.51 8.76
C GLU A 77 9.94 -10.61 9.90
N LEU A 78 10.19 -9.29 9.79
CA LEU A 78 9.75 -8.31 10.80
C LEU A 78 8.23 -8.29 10.98
N ALA A 79 7.47 -8.42 9.90
CA ALA A 79 6.02 -8.46 9.99
C ALA A 79 5.55 -9.72 10.71
N SER A 80 6.13 -10.88 10.42
CA SER A 80 5.77 -12.16 11.06
C SER A 80 6.12 -12.23 12.55
N GLU A 81 7.15 -11.51 12.98
CA GLU A 81 7.50 -11.38 14.40
C GLU A 81 6.51 -10.49 15.19
N ARG A 82 5.89 -9.51 14.50
CA ARG A 82 5.02 -8.50 15.12
C ARG A 82 3.55 -8.88 15.13
N ILE A 83 3.13 -9.58 14.10
CA ILE A 83 1.72 -9.92 13.86
C ILE A 83 1.55 -11.42 14.18
N LEU A 84 0.84 -11.69 15.26
CA LEU A 84 0.68 -13.05 15.79
C LEU A 84 -0.77 -13.58 15.63
N GLU A 85 -1.58 -12.88 14.86
CA GLU A 85 -2.96 -13.26 14.56
C GLU A 85 -2.99 -14.62 13.84
N PRO A 86 -3.74 -15.62 14.36
CA PRO A 86 -3.69 -17.00 13.84
C PRO A 86 -4.24 -17.15 12.42
N ASN A 87 -4.97 -16.16 11.93
CA ASN A 87 -5.51 -16.12 10.59
C ASN A 87 -4.63 -15.36 9.60
N VAL A 88 -3.35 -15.11 9.94
CA VAL A 88 -2.39 -14.44 9.05
C VAL A 88 -1.28 -15.40 8.65
N THR A 89 -0.96 -15.43 7.38
CA THR A 89 0.25 -16.09 6.83
C THR A 89 1.10 -15.10 6.06
N PHE A 90 2.41 -15.28 6.10
CA PHE A 90 3.37 -14.38 5.46
C PHE A 90 4.10 -15.08 4.31
N ARG A 91 4.30 -14.39 3.18
CA ARG A 91 5.02 -14.91 2.02
C ARG A 91 5.85 -13.81 1.35
N VAL A 92 6.97 -14.21 0.74
CA VAL A 92 7.76 -13.29 -0.09
C VAL A 92 7.23 -13.37 -1.52
N GLU A 93 6.63 -12.26 -2.00
CA GLU A 93 6.04 -12.16 -3.35
C GLU A 93 6.27 -10.76 -3.93
N ASP A 94 6.40 -10.67 -5.24
CA ASP A 94 6.36 -9.40 -5.97
C ASP A 94 4.90 -9.09 -6.34
N CYS A 95 4.35 -7.98 -5.85
CA CYS A 95 2.96 -7.58 -6.08
C CYS A 95 2.60 -7.33 -7.56
N GLN A 96 3.59 -7.21 -8.45
CA GLN A 96 3.39 -7.10 -9.88
C GLN A 96 3.29 -8.49 -10.57
N ARG A 97 3.74 -9.55 -9.89
CA ARG A 97 3.72 -10.90 -10.42
C ARG A 97 3.80 -11.91 -9.27
N THR A 98 2.67 -12.27 -8.73
CA THR A 98 2.58 -13.21 -7.62
C THR A 98 2.48 -14.66 -8.11
N SER A 99 2.76 -15.62 -7.22
CA SER A 99 2.56 -17.04 -7.48
C SER A 99 1.13 -17.52 -7.21
N PHE A 100 0.20 -16.61 -6.88
CA PHE A 100 -1.18 -16.96 -6.58
C PHE A 100 -1.96 -17.36 -7.84
N PRO A 101 -2.92 -18.29 -7.72
CA PRO A 101 -3.82 -18.64 -8.83
C PRO A 101 -4.79 -17.49 -9.13
N ASP A 102 -5.37 -17.53 -10.32
CA ASP A 102 -6.42 -16.61 -10.73
C ASP A 102 -7.64 -16.74 -9.81
N GLY A 103 -8.23 -15.60 -9.41
CA GLY A 103 -9.42 -15.58 -8.58
C GLY A 103 -9.25 -16.21 -7.19
N ALA A 104 -8.08 -16.11 -6.59
CA ALA A 104 -7.78 -16.72 -5.28
C ALA A 104 -8.42 -15.98 -4.11
N PHE A 105 -8.63 -14.66 -4.23
CA PHE A 105 -8.97 -13.81 -3.09
C PHE A 105 -10.31 -13.08 -3.28
N ASP A 106 -11.01 -12.92 -2.15
CA ASP A 106 -12.22 -12.08 -2.07
C ASP A 106 -11.85 -10.60 -2.04
N THR A 107 -10.71 -10.28 -1.41
CA THR A 107 -10.21 -8.91 -1.29
C THR A 107 -8.70 -8.86 -1.55
N VAL A 108 -8.25 -7.82 -2.26
CA VAL A 108 -6.83 -7.43 -2.35
C VAL A 108 -6.67 -6.06 -1.71
N PHE A 109 -5.66 -5.92 -0.85
CA PHE A 109 -5.27 -4.65 -0.24
C PHE A 109 -3.86 -4.26 -0.66
N LEU A 110 -3.70 -3.01 -1.10
CA LEU A 110 -2.41 -2.40 -1.43
C LEU A 110 -2.26 -1.08 -0.70
N GLY A 111 -1.45 -1.05 0.36
CA GLY A 111 -1.28 0.12 1.22
C GLY A 111 0.03 0.87 1.00
N LEU A 112 0.01 2.03 0.34
CA LEU A 112 1.17 2.91 0.16
C LEU A 112 2.35 2.26 -0.62
N VAL A 113 2.04 1.40 -1.57
CA VAL A 113 3.03 0.64 -2.36
C VAL A 113 3.04 1.02 -3.84
N LEU A 114 1.89 1.41 -4.40
CA LEU A 114 1.69 1.58 -5.84
C LEU A 114 2.75 2.48 -6.50
N HIS A 115 3.17 3.55 -5.82
CA HIS A 115 4.17 4.48 -6.33
C HIS A 115 5.60 3.88 -6.45
N PHE A 116 5.83 2.69 -5.90
CA PHE A 116 7.08 1.93 -6.07
C PHE A 116 7.02 0.89 -7.18
N THR A 117 5.87 0.67 -7.79
CA THR A 117 5.62 -0.34 -8.81
C THR A 117 5.45 0.28 -10.19
N ASP A 118 5.36 -0.56 -11.20
CA ASP A 118 4.67 -0.22 -12.44
C ASP A 118 3.17 -0.38 -12.15
N PRO A 119 2.39 0.71 -12.15
CA PRO A 119 1.02 0.63 -11.67
C PRO A 119 0.11 -0.18 -12.60
N GLU A 120 0.37 -0.17 -13.90
CA GLU A 120 -0.37 -0.96 -14.89
C GLU A 120 -0.15 -2.47 -14.65
N GLU A 121 1.11 -2.91 -14.49
CA GLU A 121 1.43 -4.30 -14.18
C GLU A 121 0.85 -4.73 -12.82
N ALA A 122 0.96 -3.87 -11.81
CA ALA A 122 0.45 -4.18 -10.47
C ALA A 122 -1.08 -4.33 -10.47
N LEU A 123 -1.81 -3.42 -11.12
CA LEU A 123 -3.27 -3.48 -11.19
C LEU A 123 -3.76 -4.67 -12.02
N ALA A 124 -3.07 -5.03 -13.11
CA ALA A 124 -3.38 -6.23 -13.87
C ALA A 124 -3.24 -7.50 -13.03
N GLU A 125 -2.18 -7.59 -12.22
CA GLU A 125 -1.98 -8.71 -11.30
C GLU A 125 -3.06 -8.76 -10.20
N MET A 126 -3.40 -7.62 -9.60
CA MET A 126 -4.49 -7.55 -8.62
C MET A 126 -5.83 -7.96 -9.21
N HIS A 127 -6.10 -7.55 -10.46
CA HIS A 127 -7.30 -7.98 -11.17
C HIS A 127 -7.29 -9.49 -11.39
N ARG A 128 -6.15 -10.09 -11.75
CA ARG A 128 -6.03 -11.53 -12.00
C ARG A 128 -6.33 -12.35 -10.74
N VAL A 129 -5.73 -11.96 -9.60
CA VAL A 129 -5.84 -12.75 -8.34
C VAL A 129 -7.14 -12.53 -7.58
N LEU A 130 -7.89 -11.46 -7.86
CA LEU A 130 -9.22 -11.23 -7.29
C LEU A 130 -10.25 -12.15 -7.94
N LYS A 131 -11.20 -12.64 -7.16
CA LYS A 131 -12.41 -13.29 -7.66
C LYS A 131 -13.27 -12.30 -8.47
N PRO A 132 -14.07 -12.76 -9.47
CA PRO A 132 -15.15 -11.93 -10.00
C PRO A 132 -16.06 -11.43 -8.87
N GLY A 133 -16.37 -10.15 -8.85
CA GLY A 133 -17.07 -9.49 -7.72
C GLY A 133 -16.19 -9.16 -6.51
N GLY A 134 -14.91 -9.51 -6.54
CA GLY A 134 -13.97 -9.24 -5.45
C GLY A 134 -13.61 -7.76 -5.29
N LEU A 135 -13.19 -7.38 -4.09
CA LEU A 135 -12.90 -6.01 -3.67
C LEU A 135 -11.40 -5.71 -3.76
N LEU A 136 -11.05 -4.63 -4.44
CA LEU A 136 -9.73 -4.01 -4.37
C LEU A 136 -9.78 -2.79 -3.46
N ILE A 137 -8.85 -2.71 -2.51
CA ILE A 137 -8.63 -1.51 -1.66
C ILE A 137 -7.22 -1.01 -1.91
N VAL A 138 -7.10 0.22 -2.40
CA VAL A 138 -5.81 0.89 -2.61
C VAL A 138 -5.70 2.10 -1.71
N VAL A 139 -4.60 2.19 -0.96
CA VAL A 139 -4.22 3.42 -0.24
C VAL A 139 -3.07 4.08 -1.00
N ASN A 140 -3.35 5.22 -1.61
CA ASN A 140 -2.43 5.95 -2.46
C ASN A 140 -1.96 7.24 -1.80
N LEU A 141 -0.70 7.65 -2.06
CA LEU A 141 -0.18 8.96 -1.68
C LEU A 141 -0.52 9.99 -2.76
N ASP A 142 -1.17 11.10 -2.39
CA ASP A 142 -1.39 12.21 -3.31
C ASP A 142 -0.65 13.50 -2.91
N PRO A 143 0.65 13.63 -3.20
CA PRO A 143 1.38 14.87 -2.99
C PRO A 143 0.92 15.99 -3.93
N LYS A 144 0.19 15.68 -5.02
CA LYS A 144 -0.36 16.66 -5.95
C LYS A 144 -1.54 17.43 -5.34
N ALA A 145 -2.23 16.83 -4.36
CA ALA A 145 -3.30 17.49 -3.60
C ALA A 145 -2.79 18.60 -2.67
N LEU A 146 -1.47 18.70 -2.44
CA LEU A 146 -0.85 19.82 -1.73
C LEU A 146 -0.60 20.98 -2.70
N ALA A 147 -0.84 22.21 -2.25
CA ALA A 147 -0.61 23.43 -3.04
C ALA A 147 0.49 24.31 -2.44
N GLY A 148 1.09 25.18 -3.26
CA GLY A 148 1.97 26.25 -2.85
C GLY A 148 3.09 25.82 -1.88
N PHE A 149 3.19 26.54 -0.77
CA PHE A 149 4.24 26.37 0.22
C PHE A 149 4.19 25.03 0.97
N ASP A 150 2.99 24.48 1.20
CA ASP A 150 2.86 23.15 1.84
C ASP A 150 3.44 22.04 0.98
N ARG A 151 3.29 22.10 -0.34
CA ARG A 151 3.93 21.17 -1.26
C ARG A 151 5.45 21.25 -1.19
N LEU A 152 6.01 22.47 -1.14
CA LEU A 152 7.46 22.67 -1.02
C LEU A 152 7.97 22.10 0.31
N ARG A 153 7.31 22.41 1.44
CA ARG A 153 7.67 21.89 2.77
C ARG A 153 7.61 20.37 2.82
N ALA A 154 6.57 19.75 2.25
CA ALA A 154 6.44 18.31 2.18
C ALA A 154 7.59 17.69 1.37
N ARG A 155 7.93 18.26 0.20
CA ARG A 155 9.05 17.77 -0.63
C ARG A 155 10.38 17.86 0.08
N VAL A 156 10.70 18.99 0.74
CA VAL A 156 11.95 19.17 1.50
C VAL A 156 12.01 18.16 2.65
N ARG A 157 10.90 17.98 3.38
CA ARG A 157 10.83 17.02 4.48
C ARG A 157 11.06 15.59 4.00
N VAL A 158 10.34 15.14 2.96
CA VAL A 158 10.48 13.78 2.41
C VAL A 158 11.92 13.53 1.93
N LEU A 159 12.52 14.53 1.27
CA LEU A 159 13.91 14.42 0.80
C LEU A 159 14.89 14.31 1.97
N TYR A 160 14.79 15.21 2.94
CA TYR A 160 15.70 15.25 4.10
C TYR A 160 15.58 13.98 4.95
N GLU A 161 14.37 13.59 5.34
CA GLU A 161 14.12 12.44 6.19
C GLU A 161 14.37 11.11 5.45
N GLY A 162 14.12 11.07 4.14
CA GLY A 162 14.46 9.92 3.30
C GLY A 162 15.96 9.65 3.29
N ILE A 163 16.78 10.69 3.14
CA ILE A 163 18.25 10.56 3.14
C ILE A 163 18.79 10.30 4.54
N CYS A 164 18.41 11.12 5.53
CA CYS A 164 18.93 11.04 6.88
C CYS A 164 18.33 9.89 7.69
N GLY A 165 17.02 9.62 7.53
CA GLY A 165 16.28 8.63 8.28
C GLY A 165 16.66 7.19 7.92
N TYR A 166 16.71 6.87 6.64
CA TYR A 166 17.09 5.52 6.20
C TYR A 166 18.59 5.24 6.34
N ARG A 167 19.43 6.27 6.38
CA ARG A 167 20.89 6.15 6.45
C ARG A 167 21.49 5.27 5.35
N THR A 168 20.78 5.14 4.24
CA THR A 168 21.21 4.44 3.03
C THR A 168 20.63 5.14 1.81
N LYS A 169 21.40 5.20 0.74
CA LYS A 169 20.98 5.87 -0.49
C LYS A 169 19.93 5.03 -1.21
N PRO A 170 18.73 5.58 -1.51
CA PRO A 170 17.76 4.86 -2.29
C PRO A 170 18.26 4.62 -3.72
N PRO A 171 17.95 3.48 -4.34
CA PRO A 171 18.30 3.21 -5.72
C PRO A 171 17.61 4.20 -6.67
N LYS A 172 18.26 4.49 -7.80
CA LYS A 172 17.66 5.33 -8.83
C LYS A 172 16.33 4.72 -9.30
N GLY A 173 15.30 5.56 -9.43
CA GLY A 173 13.97 5.12 -9.85
C GLY A 173 13.26 4.24 -8.81
N LEU A 174 13.55 4.38 -7.52
CA LEU A 174 12.79 3.70 -6.45
C LEU A 174 11.32 4.08 -6.54
N ILE A 175 11.01 5.36 -6.62
CA ILE A 175 9.66 5.85 -6.92
C ILE A 175 9.51 5.80 -8.45
N ARG A 176 8.55 5.05 -8.94
CA ARG A 176 8.25 4.90 -10.35
C ARG A 176 7.31 5.99 -10.85
N ARG A 177 6.12 6.03 -10.27
CA ARG A 177 5.07 6.95 -10.67
C ARG A 177 4.19 7.30 -9.47
N VAL A 178 3.97 8.59 -9.26
CA VAL A 178 3.04 9.09 -8.25
C VAL A 178 1.77 9.55 -8.98
N LEU A 179 0.67 8.92 -8.66
CA LEU A 179 -0.65 9.21 -9.23
C LEU A 179 -1.41 10.16 -8.30
N SER A 180 -2.18 11.08 -8.86
CA SER A 180 -3.26 11.75 -8.14
C SER A 180 -4.46 10.81 -8.07
N GLY A 181 -5.44 11.12 -7.20
CA GLY A 181 -6.63 10.28 -7.08
C GLY A 181 -7.41 10.12 -8.37
N HIS A 182 -7.53 11.18 -9.16
CA HIS A 182 -8.17 11.09 -10.48
C HIS A 182 -7.40 10.17 -11.42
N GLU A 183 -6.06 10.34 -11.51
CA GLU A 183 -5.22 9.46 -12.35
C GLU A 183 -5.31 8.00 -11.90
N LEU A 184 -5.42 7.75 -10.57
CA LEU A 184 -5.61 6.41 -10.03
C LEU A 184 -6.97 5.84 -10.42
N CYS A 185 -8.05 6.61 -10.28
CA CYS A 185 -9.39 6.16 -10.67
C CYS A 185 -9.48 5.86 -12.16
N ASP A 186 -8.90 6.73 -13.01
CA ASP A 186 -8.87 6.51 -14.46
C ASP A 186 -8.11 5.22 -14.81
N LEU A 187 -6.98 5.00 -14.14
CA LEU A 187 -6.18 3.80 -14.35
C LEU A 187 -6.88 2.53 -13.85
N LEU A 188 -7.60 2.59 -12.72
CA LEU A 188 -8.42 1.48 -12.23
C LEU A 188 -9.48 1.09 -13.25
N VAL A 189 -10.21 2.06 -13.81
CA VAL A 189 -11.22 1.81 -14.85
C VAL A 189 -10.57 1.21 -16.10
N GLN A 190 -9.43 1.74 -16.56
CA GLN A 190 -8.68 1.18 -17.69
C GLN A 190 -8.18 -0.25 -17.43
N SER A 191 -7.92 -0.60 -16.17
CA SER A 191 -7.50 -1.93 -15.74
C SER A 191 -8.67 -2.90 -15.49
N GLY A 192 -9.91 -2.49 -15.85
CA GLY A 192 -11.09 -3.34 -15.75
C GLY A 192 -11.78 -3.34 -14.39
N PHE A 193 -11.48 -2.40 -13.52
CA PHE A 193 -12.17 -2.24 -12.24
C PHE A 193 -13.32 -1.24 -12.32
N GLU A 194 -14.33 -1.45 -11.47
CA GLU A 194 -15.37 -0.47 -11.17
C GLU A 194 -14.98 0.28 -9.88
N VAL A 195 -14.79 1.60 -9.95
CA VAL A 195 -14.51 2.42 -8.77
C VAL A 195 -15.79 2.63 -7.97
N LEU A 196 -15.81 2.18 -6.73
CA LEU A 196 -16.96 2.25 -5.83
C LEU A 196 -16.93 3.50 -4.95
N GLU A 197 -15.76 3.86 -4.45
CA GLU A 197 -15.60 4.92 -3.46
C GLU A 197 -14.15 5.43 -3.47
N MET A 198 -13.98 6.74 -3.27
CA MET A 198 -12.68 7.36 -3.02
C MET A 198 -12.82 8.37 -1.88
N ASP A 199 -12.15 8.08 -0.76
CA ASP A 199 -12.05 8.96 0.41
C ASP A 199 -10.66 9.60 0.46
N VAL A 200 -10.60 10.89 0.79
CA VAL A 200 -9.33 11.57 1.07
C VAL A 200 -9.10 11.64 2.57
N ILE A 201 -8.09 10.91 3.05
CA ILE A 201 -7.70 10.88 4.46
C ILE A 201 -6.55 11.87 4.67
N ARG A 202 -6.77 12.84 5.56
CA ARG A 202 -5.81 13.89 5.88
C ARG A 202 -5.68 14.06 7.39
N ASP A 203 -4.46 14.19 7.87
CA ASP A 203 -4.21 14.60 9.26
C ASP A 203 -4.52 16.11 9.39
N PRO A 204 -5.53 16.48 10.19
CA PRO A 204 -5.92 17.89 10.35
C PRO A 204 -4.89 18.70 11.14
N SER A 205 -3.97 18.07 11.86
CA SER A 205 -3.00 18.75 12.71
C SER A 205 -1.83 19.40 11.95
N ARG A 206 -1.61 19.02 10.68
CA ARG A 206 -0.53 19.53 9.84
C ARG A 206 -0.96 19.62 8.38
N SER A 207 -1.08 20.82 7.86
CA SER A 207 -1.42 21.09 6.46
C SER A 207 -0.40 20.51 5.46
N SER A 208 0.88 20.43 5.86
CA SER A 208 1.96 19.91 5.02
C SER A 208 2.09 18.39 5.02
N ASN A 209 1.26 17.65 5.76
CA ASN A 209 1.22 16.20 5.65
C ASN A 209 0.57 15.81 4.30
N ILE A 210 1.23 14.88 3.60
CA ILE A 210 0.72 14.40 2.32
C ILE A 210 -0.58 13.65 2.59
N PRO A 211 -1.69 14.05 1.96
CA PRO A 211 -2.94 13.30 2.07
C PRO A 211 -2.80 11.94 1.40
N VAL A 212 -3.60 11.01 1.84
CA VAL A 212 -3.74 9.71 1.20
C VAL A 212 -5.17 9.52 0.72
N GLU A 213 -5.31 8.82 -0.36
CA GLU A 213 -6.58 8.43 -0.92
C GLU A 213 -6.82 6.97 -0.56
N TYR A 214 -8.00 6.70 -0.05
CA TYR A 214 -8.51 5.37 0.23
C TYR A 214 -9.54 5.04 -0.86
N VAL A 215 -9.13 4.23 -1.82
CA VAL A 215 -9.96 3.89 -2.98
C VAL A 215 -10.46 2.47 -2.85
N ARG A 216 -11.77 2.28 -3.02
CA ARG A 216 -12.42 0.98 -3.14
C ARG A 216 -12.86 0.78 -4.58
N ALA A 217 -12.52 -0.36 -5.14
CA ALA A 217 -12.92 -0.73 -6.48
C ALA A 217 -13.31 -2.23 -6.53
N ALA A 218 -14.22 -2.61 -7.41
CA ALA A 218 -14.62 -3.99 -7.59
C ALA A 218 -14.10 -4.56 -8.91
N ARG A 219 -13.71 -5.84 -8.91
CA ARG A 219 -13.61 -6.60 -10.16
C ARG A 219 -15.01 -6.96 -10.60
N PRO A 220 -15.50 -6.50 -11.76
CA PRO A 220 -16.86 -6.81 -12.24
C PRO A 220 -17.10 -8.31 -12.38
N VAL A 221 -18.32 -8.74 -12.15
CA VAL A 221 -18.77 -10.08 -12.50
C VAL A 221 -18.99 -10.09 -14.01
N GLN A 222 -18.25 -10.91 -14.73
CA GLN A 222 -18.52 -11.12 -16.16
C GLN A 222 -19.81 -11.96 -16.29
N HIS A 223 -20.82 -11.39 -16.93
CA HIS A 223 -22.07 -12.06 -17.26
C HIS A 223 -21.96 -12.82 -18.58
#